data_bfaefb98d36d76b1789159a4cdbfc282
#
_entry.id   bfaefb98d36d76b1789159a4cdbfc282
#
_cell.length_a   1.000
_cell.length_b   1.000
_cell.length_c   1.000
_cell.angle_alpha   90.00
_cell.angle_beta   90.00
_cell.angle_gamma   90.00
#
_symmetry.space_group_name_H-M   'P 1'
#
loop_
_entity.id
_entity.type
_entity.pdbx_description
1 polymer ?
#
loop_
_entity_poly.entity_id
_entity_poly.type
_entity_poly.pdbx_seq_one_letter_code
_entity_poly.pdbx_strand_id
1 'polypeptide(L)'
;RMNHNNGGFVLSSEVPAGKTKDAIHWIITPSVVEDWMYAPIVQVSQVGYHPAASKAAVIELDQRDSRRGDAILYQITENGPVEIQRGTPKEWGDFLRYHYLKYDFSAIQAEGLYEVVYGSSTSAIFRIASDIYDRGVWQPVLEYFLPIQMCHMRVSEKYRVWHDLCHDDDARMAPVNYNHFDGYVQGPSTLTKYQPGDRVPGLNVGGWHDAGDFDLRVESQAGEAYNLALAFEAFHVDYDATTIDQEHKITEIHQPDGKND
;
A
#
# COMPACT_ATOMS: atom_id res chain seq x y z
N ARG A 1 -2.43 25.96 2.44
CA ARG A 1 -3.23 24.78 2.08
C ARG A 1 -2.31 23.79 1.37
N MET A 2 -2.20 22.59 1.86
CA MET A 2 -1.43 21.55 1.16
C MET A 2 -2.28 20.98 0.02
N ASN A 3 -1.69 20.84 -1.15
CA ASN A 3 -2.25 20.09 -2.25
C ASN A 3 -1.68 18.66 -2.15
N HIS A 4 -2.46 17.72 -1.63
CA HIS A 4 -1.98 16.35 -1.43
C HIS A 4 -1.72 15.57 -2.72
N ASN A 5 -2.14 16.06 -3.85
CA ASN A 5 -1.82 15.40 -5.12
C ASN A 5 -0.39 15.70 -5.59
N ASN A 6 0.20 16.83 -5.20
CA ASN A 6 1.51 17.26 -5.69
C ASN A 6 2.54 17.49 -4.57
N GLY A 7 2.17 17.37 -3.30
CA GLY A 7 3.08 17.57 -2.18
C GLY A 7 3.70 18.96 -2.07
N GLY A 8 3.11 19.95 -2.72
CA GLY A 8 3.61 21.32 -2.75
C GLY A 8 3.06 22.22 -1.64
N PHE A 9 3.80 23.29 -1.35
CA PHE A 9 3.30 24.35 -0.50
C PHE A 9 2.55 25.38 -1.35
N VAL A 10 1.40 25.84 -0.85
CA VAL A 10 0.63 26.94 -1.47
C VAL A 10 0.76 28.17 -0.60
N LEU A 11 1.33 29.23 -1.16
CA LEU A 11 1.32 30.56 -0.57
C LEU A 11 0.09 31.30 -1.08
N SER A 12 -0.65 31.92 -0.19
CA SER A 12 -1.81 32.72 -0.54
C SER A 12 -1.79 34.05 0.19
N SER A 13 -2.26 35.09 -0.48
CA SER A 13 -2.48 36.42 0.10
C SER A 13 -3.83 36.93 -0.32
N GLU A 14 -4.48 37.67 0.56
CA GLU A 14 -5.69 38.40 0.21
C GLU A 14 -5.35 39.69 -0.56
N VAL A 15 -6.08 39.93 -1.63
CA VAL A 15 -5.99 41.16 -2.38
C VAL A 15 -6.96 42.19 -1.77
N PRO A 16 -6.50 43.33 -1.25
CA PRO A 16 -7.38 44.35 -0.73
C PRO A 16 -8.38 44.83 -1.77
N ALA A 17 -9.62 45.03 -1.37
CA ALA A 17 -10.68 45.50 -2.26
C ALA A 17 -10.28 46.82 -2.94
N GLY A 18 -10.50 46.94 -4.26
CA GLY A 18 -10.18 48.11 -5.05
C GLY A 18 -8.72 48.23 -5.50
N LYS A 19 -7.82 47.34 -5.09
CA LYS A 19 -6.43 47.31 -5.58
C LYS A 19 -6.34 46.59 -6.91
N THR A 20 -5.98 47.29 -7.99
CA THR A 20 -5.87 46.75 -9.35
C THR A 20 -4.45 46.68 -9.89
N LYS A 21 -3.47 47.31 -9.19
CA LYS A 21 -2.06 47.28 -9.54
C LYS A 21 -1.23 47.10 -8.27
N ASP A 22 -0.13 46.38 -8.37
CA ASP A 22 0.85 46.15 -7.32
C ASP A 22 0.20 45.77 -5.97
N ALA A 23 -0.86 45.00 -6.04
CA ALA A 23 -1.65 44.62 -4.88
C ALA A 23 -0.92 43.67 -3.93
N ILE A 24 -0.07 42.81 -4.49
CA ILE A 24 0.76 41.85 -3.75
C ILE A 24 2.14 41.84 -4.39
N HIS A 25 3.16 41.90 -3.54
CA HIS A 25 4.54 41.72 -3.93
C HIS A 25 5.17 40.68 -3.00
N TRP A 26 5.51 39.53 -3.55
CA TRP A 26 6.19 38.49 -2.79
C TRP A 26 7.68 38.48 -3.13
N ILE A 27 8.51 38.48 -2.09
CA ILE A 27 9.95 38.28 -2.21
C ILE A 27 10.24 36.90 -1.63
N ILE A 28 10.71 36.00 -2.48
CA ILE A 28 11.07 34.63 -2.06
C ILE A 28 12.58 34.53 -2.10
N THR A 29 13.19 34.32 -0.93
CA THR A 29 14.63 34.10 -0.80
C THR A 29 14.86 32.64 -0.40
N PRO A 30 15.22 31.75 -1.35
CA PRO A 30 15.51 30.38 -1.02
C PRO A 30 16.82 30.27 -0.21
N SER A 31 16.85 29.35 0.75
CA SER A 31 18.10 28.94 1.38
C SER A 31 18.78 27.92 0.46
N VAL A 32 19.96 28.26 -0.03
CA VAL A 32 20.72 27.42 -0.96
C VAL A 32 22.03 27.03 -0.29
N VAL A 33 22.35 25.73 -0.34
CA VAL A 33 23.68 25.21 0.01
C VAL A 33 24.39 24.90 -1.31
N GLU A 34 25.47 25.64 -1.58
CA GLU A 34 26.26 25.42 -2.79
C GLU A 34 26.82 24.00 -2.79
N ASP A 35 26.87 23.38 -3.97
CA ASP A 35 27.39 22.03 -4.23
C ASP A 35 26.72 20.91 -3.40
N TRP A 36 25.61 21.21 -2.72
CA TRP A 36 24.87 20.14 -2.06
C TRP A 36 24.33 19.13 -3.08
N MET A 37 24.67 17.88 -2.86
CA MET A 37 24.14 16.76 -3.61
C MET A 37 23.44 15.78 -2.67
N TYR A 38 22.38 15.18 -3.17
CA TYR A 38 21.69 14.09 -2.52
C TYR A 38 22.62 12.88 -2.35
N ALA A 39 22.73 12.36 -1.15
CA ALA A 39 23.53 11.16 -0.90
C ALA A 39 22.86 9.93 -1.57
N PRO A 40 23.63 8.99 -2.11
CA PRO A 40 23.06 7.77 -2.66
C PRO A 40 22.18 7.05 -1.65
N ILE A 41 21.06 6.47 -2.13
CA ILE A 41 20.25 5.55 -1.34
C ILE A 41 20.26 4.19 -2.01
N VAL A 42 20.53 3.15 -1.23
CA VAL A 42 20.50 1.76 -1.69
C VAL A 42 19.21 1.11 -1.21
N GLN A 43 18.33 0.79 -2.15
CA GLN A 43 17.02 0.23 -1.88
C GLN A 43 17.00 -1.26 -2.24
N VAL A 44 16.46 -2.06 -1.35
CA VAL A 44 16.29 -3.52 -1.48
C VAL A 44 14.87 -3.90 -1.10
N SER A 45 14.45 -5.12 -1.43
CA SER A 45 13.17 -5.64 -0.97
C SER A 45 13.17 -5.76 0.56
N GLN A 46 12.22 -5.10 1.22
CA GLN A 46 12.02 -5.21 2.67
C GLN A 46 11.54 -6.60 3.09
N VAL A 47 10.84 -7.29 2.21
CA VAL A 47 10.45 -8.69 2.40
C VAL A 47 11.67 -9.61 2.34
N GLY A 48 12.63 -9.30 1.48
CA GLY A 48 13.76 -10.14 1.13
C GLY A 48 13.58 -10.78 -0.25
N TYR A 49 14.29 -11.87 -0.50
CA TYR A 49 14.30 -12.52 -1.80
C TYR A 49 14.29 -14.05 -1.67
N HIS A 50 13.54 -14.70 -2.54
CA HIS A 50 13.64 -16.15 -2.71
C HIS A 50 14.94 -16.51 -3.46
N PRO A 51 15.67 -17.59 -3.09
CA PRO A 51 16.93 -17.96 -3.73
C PRO A 51 16.87 -18.07 -5.25
N ALA A 52 15.81 -18.62 -5.80
CA ALA A 52 15.61 -18.82 -7.22
C ALA A 52 15.03 -17.59 -7.97
N ALA A 53 14.65 -16.52 -7.25
CA ALA A 53 14.09 -15.33 -7.89
C ALA A 53 15.18 -14.40 -8.40
N SER A 54 14.80 -13.52 -9.33
CA SER A 54 15.65 -12.37 -9.70
C SER A 54 15.82 -11.43 -8.50
N LYS A 55 17.05 -11.03 -8.24
CA LYS A 55 17.42 -10.20 -7.08
C LYS A 55 18.22 -9.00 -7.53
N ALA A 56 17.76 -7.81 -7.16
CA ALA A 56 18.49 -6.59 -7.45
C ALA A 56 18.29 -5.54 -6.36
N ALA A 57 19.32 -4.74 -6.14
CA ALA A 57 19.23 -3.47 -5.43
C ALA A 57 19.05 -2.33 -6.43
N VAL A 58 18.25 -1.34 -6.08
CA VAL A 58 18.12 -0.09 -6.81
C VAL A 58 18.90 0.98 -6.06
N ILE A 59 19.80 1.65 -6.78
CA ILE A 59 20.62 2.73 -6.23
C ILE A 59 20.09 4.03 -6.81
N GLU A 60 19.60 4.90 -5.92
CA GLU A 60 19.09 6.21 -6.26
C GLU A 60 20.18 7.26 -6.01
N LEU A 61 20.45 8.07 -7.00
CA LEU A 61 21.46 9.11 -6.99
C LEU A 61 20.83 10.49 -7.25
N ASP A 62 21.48 11.55 -6.79
CA ASP A 62 21.22 12.89 -7.33
C ASP A 62 21.47 12.88 -8.84
N GLN A 63 20.59 13.47 -9.63
CA GLN A 63 20.74 13.49 -11.09
C GLN A 63 22.07 14.14 -11.56
N ARG A 64 22.65 15.03 -10.73
CA ARG A 64 23.94 15.68 -10.99
C ARG A 64 25.14 14.81 -10.57
N ASP A 65 24.90 13.71 -9.84
CA ASP A 65 26.01 12.84 -9.42
C ASP A 65 26.45 11.93 -10.56
N SER A 66 27.55 12.31 -11.18
CA SER A 66 28.20 11.55 -12.25
C SER A 66 29.18 10.49 -11.76
N ARG A 67 29.44 10.43 -10.45
CA ARG A 67 30.34 9.42 -9.87
C ARG A 67 29.77 8.03 -10.04
N ARG A 68 30.61 7.11 -10.44
CA ARG A 68 30.24 5.69 -10.57
C ARG A 68 31.27 4.86 -9.82
N GLY A 69 30.79 3.79 -9.19
CA GLY A 69 31.64 2.86 -8.44
C GLY A 69 30.99 1.49 -8.38
N ASP A 70 31.66 0.57 -7.78
CA ASP A 70 31.12 -0.77 -7.55
C ASP A 70 30.15 -0.76 -6.37
N ALA A 71 29.10 -1.57 -6.50
CA ALA A 71 28.31 -2.02 -5.38
C ALA A 71 28.87 -3.33 -4.86
N ILE A 72 28.73 -3.54 -3.55
CA ILE A 72 29.24 -4.73 -2.88
C ILE A 72 28.10 -5.36 -2.10
N LEU A 73 27.88 -6.64 -2.32
CA LEU A 73 26.98 -7.47 -1.52
C LEU A 73 27.78 -8.14 -0.41
N TYR A 74 27.39 -7.91 0.81
CA TYR A 74 27.91 -8.59 1.99
C TYR A 74 26.91 -9.58 2.55
N GLN A 75 27.38 -10.74 2.96
CA GLN A 75 26.66 -11.63 3.85
C GLN A 75 26.99 -11.28 5.29
N ILE A 76 25.96 -11.15 6.12
CA ILE A 76 26.12 -10.88 7.56
C ILE A 76 26.27 -12.22 8.27
N THR A 77 27.41 -12.42 8.90
CA THR A 77 27.74 -13.63 9.65
C THR A 77 28.00 -13.32 11.12
N GLU A 78 28.08 -14.33 11.96
CA GLU A 78 28.43 -14.17 13.38
C GLU A 78 29.80 -13.52 13.57
N ASN A 79 30.70 -13.64 12.60
CA ASN A 79 32.03 -13.05 12.61
C ASN A 79 32.10 -11.69 11.90
N GLY A 80 30.94 -11.14 11.51
CA GLY A 80 30.83 -9.88 10.80
C GLY A 80 30.50 -10.04 9.30
N PRO A 81 30.46 -8.92 8.57
CA PRO A 81 30.15 -8.92 7.14
C PRO A 81 31.24 -9.59 6.31
N VAL A 82 30.85 -10.45 5.38
CA VAL A 82 31.74 -11.11 4.41
C VAL A 82 31.34 -10.71 3.01
N GLU A 83 32.29 -10.16 2.23
CA GLU A 83 32.06 -9.79 0.83
C GLU A 83 31.78 -11.03 0.00
N ILE A 84 30.61 -11.05 -0.68
CA ILE A 84 30.16 -12.17 -1.51
C ILE A 84 30.23 -11.83 -2.99
N GLN A 85 29.87 -10.61 -3.35
CA GLN A 85 29.87 -10.16 -4.74
C GLN A 85 30.22 -8.67 -4.79
N ARG A 86 31.04 -8.30 -5.77
CA ARG A 86 31.34 -6.92 -6.13
C ARG A 86 31.15 -6.72 -7.62
N GLY A 87 30.60 -5.59 -8.01
CA GLY A 87 30.46 -5.27 -9.43
C GLY A 87 29.82 -3.91 -9.67
N THR A 88 30.01 -3.42 -10.87
CA THR A 88 29.47 -2.13 -11.30
C THR A 88 27.99 -2.25 -11.60
N PRO A 89 27.12 -1.47 -10.94
CA PRO A 89 25.70 -1.42 -11.23
C PRO A 89 25.44 -0.95 -12.66
N LYS A 90 24.38 -1.44 -13.28
CA LYS A 90 23.94 -1.02 -14.62
C LYS A 90 23.09 0.25 -14.53
N GLU A 91 23.31 1.15 -15.48
CA GLU A 91 22.46 2.32 -15.67
C GLU A 91 21.02 1.90 -15.95
N TRP A 92 20.07 2.45 -15.19
CA TRP A 92 18.66 2.32 -15.47
C TRP A 92 18.11 3.58 -16.13
N GLY A 93 18.57 4.77 -15.70
CA GLY A 93 18.21 6.07 -16.25
C GLY A 93 17.66 7.07 -15.26
N ASP A 94 17.15 8.16 -15.80
CA ASP A 94 16.60 9.26 -15.01
C ASP A 94 15.10 9.10 -14.80
N PHE A 95 14.64 9.41 -13.59
CA PHE A 95 13.23 9.57 -13.30
C PHE A 95 13.03 10.74 -12.33
N LEU A 96 12.20 11.69 -12.73
CA LEU A 96 12.03 12.97 -12.03
C LEU A 96 13.38 13.69 -11.84
N ARG A 97 13.82 13.86 -10.60
CA ARG A 97 15.06 14.55 -10.20
C ARG A 97 16.19 13.62 -9.78
N TYR A 98 16.02 12.33 -9.99
CA TYR A 98 16.97 11.31 -9.58
C TYR A 98 17.49 10.51 -10.77
N HIS A 99 18.67 9.96 -10.60
CA HIS A 99 19.28 8.99 -11.50
C HIS A 99 19.35 7.64 -10.81
N TYR A 100 19.02 6.57 -11.53
CA TYR A 100 18.91 5.22 -10.96
C TYR A 100 19.88 4.25 -11.59
N LEU A 101 20.50 3.45 -10.73
CA LEU A 101 21.31 2.30 -11.13
C LEU A 101 20.67 1.02 -10.58
N LYS A 102 20.94 -0.11 -11.24
CA LYS A 102 20.48 -1.42 -10.82
C LYS A 102 21.66 -2.36 -10.62
N TYR A 103 21.81 -2.89 -9.41
CA TYR A 103 22.83 -3.87 -9.06
C TYR A 103 22.20 -5.25 -8.92
N ASP A 104 22.53 -6.16 -9.85
CA ASP A 104 21.99 -7.51 -9.95
C ASP A 104 22.87 -8.49 -9.14
N PHE A 105 22.21 -9.25 -8.26
CA PHE A 105 22.83 -10.34 -7.50
C PHE A 105 21.98 -11.63 -7.57
N SER A 106 21.26 -11.82 -8.67
CA SER A 106 20.39 -12.98 -8.89
C SER A 106 21.12 -14.33 -8.79
N ALA A 107 22.42 -14.34 -9.09
CA ALA A 107 23.24 -15.54 -9.01
C ALA A 107 23.45 -16.05 -7.57
N ILE A 108 23.25 -15.21 -6.56
CA ILE A 108 23.42 -15.60 -5.16
C ILE A 108 22.19 -16.36 -4.68
N GLN A 109 22.34 -17.64 -4.43
CA GLN A 109 21.27 -18.53 -3.97
C GLN A 109 21.44 -18.99 -2.51
N ALA A 110 22.59 -18.72 -1.90
CA ALA A 110 22.84 -19.09 -0.52
C ALA A 110 21.86 -18.34 0.41
N GLU A 111 21.22 -19.06 1.30
CA GLU A 111 20.33 -18.48 2.29
C GLU A 111 21.12 -17.75 3.37
N GLY A 112 20.57 -16.65 3.90
CA GLY A 112 21.21 -15.86 4.92
C GLY A 112 20.73 -14.41 4.98
N LEU A 113 21.42 -13.61 5.77
CA LEU A 113 21.23 -12.18 5.90
C LEU A 113 22.26 -11.44 5.04
N TYR A 114 21.85 -10.40 4.37
CA TYR A 114 22.67 -9.66 3.43
C TYR A 114 22.42 -8.16 3.51
N GLU A 115 23.42 -7.40 3.07
CA GLU A 115 23.30 -5.97 2.82
C GLU A 115 24.09 -5.59 1.56
N VAL A 116 23.68 -4.49 0.92
CA VAL A 116 24.38 -3.93 -0.24
C VAL A 116 24.95 -2.57 0.13
N VAL A 117 26.23 -2.38 -0.17
CA VAL A 117 26.96 -1.12 0.02
C VAL A 117 27.26 -0.49 -1.33
N TYR A 118 27.02 0.82 -1.46
CA TYR A 118 27.43 1.63 -2.61
C TYR A 118 27.96 2.99 -2.13
N GLY A 119 29.23 3.25 -2.41
CA GLY A 119 29.91 4.43 -1.89
C GLY A 119 29.89 4.50 -0.36
N SER A 120 29.27 5.52 0.18
CA SER A 120 29.10 5.71 1.63
C SER A 120 27.75 5.20 2.15
N SER A 121 26.93 4.62 1.30
CA SER A 121 25.55 4.24 1.63
C SER A 121 25.40 2.73 1.71
N THR A 122 24.62 2.28 2.69
CA THR A 122 24.34 0.86 2.93
C THR A 122 22.82 0.65 2.93
N SER A 123 22.38 -0.43 2.32
CA SER A 123 20.96 -0.82 2.37
C SER A 123 20.52 -1.24 3.76
N ALA A 124 19.21 -1.38 3.97
CA ALA A 124 18.71 -2.20 5.06
C ALA A 124 19.21 -3.65 4.88
N ILE A 125 19.37 -4.37 6.02
CA ILE A 125 19.64 -5.82 5.99
C ILE A 125 18.39 -6.52 5.47
N PHE A 126 18.59 -7.47 4.55
CA PHE A 126 17.52 -8.29 3.98
C PHE A 126 17.88 -9.78 4.04
N ARG A 127 16.86 -10.61 3.91
CA ARG A 127 17.02 -12.07 3.93
C ARG A 127 16.92 -12.65 2.53
N ILE A 128 17.77 -13.62 2.23
CA ILE A 128 17.56 -14.56 1.13
C ILE A 128 17.17 -15.89 1.76
N ALA A 129 15.98 -16.40 1.46
CA ALA A 129 15.50 -17.65 2.02
C ALA A 129 14.38 -18.27 1.18
N SER A 130 14.29 -19.60 1.17
CA SER A 130 13.27 -20.35 0.44
C SER A 130 11.87 -20.16 1.02
N ASP A 131 11.77 -19.89 2.32
CA ASP A 131 10.53 -19.66 3.07
C ASP A 131 10.13 -18.18 3.15
N ILE A 132 10.74 -17.30 2.32
CA ILE A 132 10.61 -15.84 2.45
C ILE A 132 9.16 -15.33 2.37
N TYR A 133 8.28 -16.07 1.69
CA TYR A 133 6.88 -15.71 1.50
C TYR A 133 5.92 -16.49 2.39
N ASP A 134 6.43 -17.41 3.24
CA ASP A 134 5.58 -18.31 4.01
C ASP A 134 4.88 -17.61 5.18
N ARG A 135 5.44 -16.54 5.68
CA ARG A 135 4.89 -15.81 6.83
C ARG A 135 5.11 -14.30 6.75
N GLY A 136 4.08 -13.55 7.18
CA GLY A 136 4.20 -12.12 7.44
C GLY A 136 4.39 -11.24 6.20
N VAL A 137 4.07 -11.74 5.01
CA VAL A 137 4.21 -11.00 3.74
C VAL A 137 2.85 -10.60 3.19
N TRP A 138 2.05 -11.58 2.75
CA TRP A 138 0.72 -11.35 2.21
C TRP A 138 -0.38 -11.58 3.26
N GLN A 139 -0.13 -12.45 4.24
CA GLN A 139 -1.08 -12.81 5.29
C GLN A 139 -1.59 -11.58 6.07
N PRO A 140 -0.72 -10.65 6.52
CA PRO A 140 -1.21 -9.46 7.22
C PRO A 140 -2.13 -8.60 6.36
N VAL A 141 -1.94 -8.59 5.04
CA VAL A 141 -2.81 -7.82 4.13
C VAL A 141 -4.20 -8.42 4.10
N LEU A 142 -4.33 -9.75 3.96
CA LEU A 142 -5.62 -10.42 4.00
C LEU A 142 -6.28 -10.29 5.37
N GLU A 143 -5.54 -10.62 6.44
CA GLU A 143 -6.07 -10.69 7.79
C GLU A 143 -6.50 -9.34 8.36
N TYR A 144 -5.71 -8.28 8.12
CA TYR A 144 -6.04 -6.95 8.65
C TYR A 144 -6.89 -6.12 7.71
N PHE A 145 -6.74 -6.26 6.41
CA PHE A 145 -7.55 -5.51 5.46
C PHE A 145 -8.99 -6.04 5.40
N LEU A 146 -9.17 -7.29 5.03
CA LEU A 146 -10.50 -7.85 4.80
C LEU A 146 -11.32 -7.96 6.08
N PRO A 147 -10.86 -8.66 7.16
CA PRO A 147 -11.68 -8.79 8.37
C PRO A 147 -11.97 -7.46 9.05
N ILE A 148 -10.99 -6.56 9.16
CA ILE A 148 -11.18 -5.26 9.81
C ILE A 148 -12.18 -4.39 9.06
N GLN A 149 -12.23 -4.50 7.73
CA GLN A 149 -13.16 -3.75 6.90
C GLN A 149 -14.50 -4.45 6.66
N MET A 150 -14.72 -5.64 7.23
CA MET A 150 -16.00 -6.35 7.08
C MET A 150 -17.17 -5.50 7.53
N CYS A 151 -18.19 -5.39 6.66
CA CYS A 151 -19.44 -4.73 6.99
C CYS A 151 -20.45 -5.70 7.58
N HIS A 152 -21.44 -5.21 8.31
CA HIS A 152 -22.50 -5.98 8.96
C HIS A 152 -22.02 -6.97 10.03
N MET A 153 -20.79 -6.83 10.47
CA MET A 153 -20.13 -7.70 11.44
C MET A 153 -19.57 -6.88 12.60
N ARG A 154 -19.54 -7.47 13.78
CA ARG A 154 -18.67 -7.01 14.86
C ARG A 154 -17.31 -7.66 14.71
N VAL A 155 -16.27 -6.84 14.54
CA VAL A 155 -14.90 -7.31 14.33
C VAL A 155 -14.08 -7.08 15.59
N SER A 156 -13.53 -8.14 16.13
CA SER A 156 -12.72 -8.13 17.35
C SER A 156 -11.44 -8.95 17.22
N GLU A 157 -10.50 -8.65 18.11
CA GLU A 157 -9.25 -9.36 18.27
C GLU A 157 -8.90 -9.42 19.76
N LYS A 158 -9.07 -10.54 20.41
CA LYS A 158 -8.84 -10.72 21.84
C LYS A 158 -9.59 -9.67 22.70
N TYR A 159 -8.90 -8.63 23.15
CA TYR A 159 -9.45 -7.57 24.01
C TYR A 159 -9.86 -6.31 23.24
N ARG A 160 -9.60 -6.27 21.93
CA ARG A 160 -9.89 -5.12 21.08
C ARG A 160 -11.12 -5.38 20.26
N VAL A 161 -12.00 -4.42 20.23
CA VAL A 161 -13.05 -4.31 19.21
C VAL A 161 -12.55 -3.30 18.18
N TRP A 162 -12.40 -3.74 16.93
CA TRP A 162 -12.01 -2.88 15.83
C TRP A 162 -13.17 -1.99 15.39
N HIS A 163 -14.33 -2.59 15.22
CA HIS A 163 -15.60 -1.89 15.04
C HIS A 163 -16.76 -2.80 15.43
N ASP A 164 -17.91 -2.21 15.69
CA ASP A 164 -19.16 -2.90 15.95
C ASP A 164 -20.02 -2.96 14.68
N LEU A 165 -21.23 -3.49 14.79
CA LEU A 165 -22.18 -3.60 13.69
C LEU A 165 -22.42 -2.25 13.02
N CYS A 166 -22.44 -2.25 11.69
CA CYS A 166 -22.69 -1.09 10.87
C CYS A 166 -23.61 -1.45 9.70
N HIS A 167 -24.26 -0.46 9.07
CA HIS A 167 -25.12 -0.62 7.89
C HIS A 167 -26.28 -1.62 8.07
N ASP A 168 -26.70 -1.89 9.29
CA ASP A 168 -27.66 -2.94 9.60
C ASP A 168 -29.09 -2.52 9.22
N ASP A 169 -29.38 -1.22 9.13
CA ASP A 169 -30.67 -0.63 8.85
C ASP A 169 -30.77 0.18 7.54
N ASP A 170 -29.70 0.30 6.78
CA ASP A 170 -29.59 1.15 5.61
C ASP A 170 -29.73 0.41 4.25
N ALA A 171 -30.00 -0.90 4.24
CA ALA A 171 -30.27 -1.70 3.04
C ALA A 171 -31.58 -1.31 2.34
N ARG A 172 -31.67 -0.05 1.88
CA ARG A 172 -32.86 0.54 1.26
C ARG A 172 -32.55 1.08 -0.13
N MET A 173 -33.56 1.06 -0.99
CA MET A 173 -33.47 1.72 -2.28
C MET A 173 -33.24 3.22 -2.09
N ALA A 174 -32.25 3.74 -2.83
CA ALA A 174 -31.91 5.15 -2.81
C ALA A 174 -33.07 6.04 -3.30
N PRO A 175 -33.22 7.27 -2.77
CA PRO A 175 -34.14 8.25 -3.31
C PRO A 175 -33.80 8.63 -4.74
N VAL A 176 -34.80 8.91 -5.56
CA VAL A 176 -34.61 9.45 -6.91
C VAL A 176 -34.07 10.88 -6.81
N ASN A 177 -33.13 11.21 -7.69
CA ASN A 177 -32.49 12.53 -7.76
C ASN A 177 -31.77 12.95 -6.48
N TYR A 178 -31.26 12.00 -5.72
CA TYR A 178 -30.40 12.30 -4.58
C TYR A 178 -29.07 12.88 -5.03
N ASN A 179 -28.65 13.99 -4.42
CA ASN A 179 -27.36 14.62 -4.68
C ASN A 179 -26.37 14.19 -3.59
N HIS A 180 -25.28 13.58 -3.99
CA HIS A 180 -24.15 13.32 -3.11
C HIS A 180 -23.33 14.60 -2.87
N PHE A 181 -22.58 14.63 -1.80
CA PHE A 181 -21.71 15.76 -1.44
C PHE A 181 -20.60 16.05 -2.47
N ASP A 182 -20.22 15.06 -3.27
CA ASP A 182 -19.23 15.14 -4.35
C ASP A 182 -19.83 15.61 -5.69
N GLY A 183 -21.14 15.89 -5.72
CA GLY A 183 -21.85 16.33 -6.90
C GLY A 183 -22.44 15.21 -7.77
N TYR A 184 -22.27 13.97 -7.39
CA TYR A 184 -22.92 12.85 -8.07
C TYR A 184 -24.45 12.92 -7.88
N VAL A 185 -25.20 12.69 -8.95
CA VAL A 185 -26.67 12.71 -8.93
C VAL A 185 -27.21 11.30 -9.17
N GLN A 186 -27.92 10.76 -8.19
CA GLN A 186 -28.60 9.48 -8.31
C GLN A 186 -29.80 9.60 -9.28
N GLY A 187 -29.74 8.90 -10.40
CA GLY A 187 -30.86 8.80 -11.33
C GLY A 187 -31.92 7.79 -10.88
N PRO A 188 -33.08 7.73 -11.57
CA PRO A 188 -34.09 6.73 -11.28
C PRO A 188 -33.60 5.34 -11.68
N SER A 189 -33.82 4.34 -10.81
CA SER A 189 -33.57 2.95 -11.16
C SER A 189 -34.76 2.40 -11.96
N THR A 190 -34.48 1.93 -13.18
CA THR A 190 -35.49 1.34 -14.06
C THR A 190 -35.44 -0.18 -14.13
N LEU A 191 -34.45 -0.78 -13.48
CA LEU A 191 -34.15 -2.22 -13.54
C LEU A 191 -34.47 -2.97 -12.25
N THR A 192 -35.20 -2.36 -11.35
CA THR A 192 -35.57 -2.96 -10.06
C THR A 192 -37.08 -2.85 -9.82
N LYS A 193 -37.61 -3.81 -9.07
CA LYS A 193 -39.00 -3.79 -8.60
C LYS A 193 -39.21 -2.95 -7.33
N TYR A 194 -38.11 -2.54 -6.67
CA TYR A 194 -38.17 -1.80 -5.42
C TYR A 194 -38.35 -0.30 -5.66
N GLN A 195 -39.15 0.32 -4.81
CA GLN A 195 -39.36 1.77 -4.82
C GLN A 195 -38.36 2.46 -3.87
N PRO A 196 -38.07 3.77 -4.04
CA PRO A 196 -37.25 4.54 -3.13
C PRO A 196 -37.71 4.37 -1.67
N GLY A 197 -36.77 4.02 -0.77
CA GLY A 197 -37.03 3.75 0.63
C GLY A 197 -37.42 2.30 0.96
N ASP A 198 -37.76 1.48 -0.03
CA ASP A 198 -38.06 0.07 0.19
C ASP A 198 -36.80 -0.65 0.73
N ARG A 199 -37.00 -1.55 1.67
CA ARG A 199 -35.94 -2.44 2.12
C ARG A 199 -35.67 -3.51 1.06
N VAL A 200 -34.41 -3.67 0.69
CA VAL A 200 -33.96 -4.71 -0.24
C VAL A 200 -33.43 -5.89 0.57
N PRO A 201 -34.11 -7.04 0.57
CA PRO A 201 -33.68 -8.20 1.36
C PRO A 201 -32.29 -8.70 0.94
N GLY A 202 -31.45 -9.03 1.92
CA GLY A 202 -30.14 -9.62 1.71
C GLY A 202 -29.01 -8.63 1.42
N LEU A 203 -29.27 -7.33 1.38
CA LEU A 203 -28.21 -6.33 1.24
C LEU A 203 -27.48 -5.98 2.54
N ASN A 204 -28.02 -6.39 3.68
CA ASN A 204 -27.40 -6.16 4.99
C ASN A 204 -26.68 -7.42 5.51
N VAL A 205 -25.97 -8.11 4.63
CA VAL A 205 -25.22 -9.33 4.96
C VAL A 205 -23.91 -9.32 4.17
N GLY A 206 -22.80 -9.50 4.88
CA GLY A 206 -21.47 -9.57 4.27
C GLY A 206 -20.99 -8.24 3.67
N GLY A 207 -19.95 -8.31 2.88
CA GLY A 207 -19.30 -7.17 2.23
C GLY A 207 -18.23 -6.50 3.07
N TRP A 208 -17.49 -5.61 2.41
CA TRP A 208 -16.40 -4.84 2.99
C TRP A 208 -16.60 -3.35 2.72
N HIS A 209 -16.13 -2.52 3.63
CA HIS A 209 -16.00 -1.08 3.38
C HIS A 209 -14.97 -0.82 2.28
N ASP A 210 -15.28 0.06 1.35
CA ASP A 210 -14.36 0.39 0.24
C ASP A 210 -13.15 1.18 0.75
N ALA A 211 -13.40 2.17 1.59
CA ALA A 211 -12.37 3.06 2.12
C ALA A 211 -12.74 3.62 3.50
N GLY A 212 -12.09 4.70 3.91
CA GLY A 212 -12.33 5.35 5.20
C GLY A 212 -13.66 6.11 5.34
N ASP A 213 -14.44 6.20 4.31
CA ASP A 213 -15.81 6.75 4.28
C ASP A 213 -16.91 5.68 4.42
N PHE A 214 -16.50 4.42 4.55
CA PHE A 214 -17.33 3.27 4.90
C PHE A 214 -18.44 2.95 3.90
N ASP A 215 -18.33 3.36 2.66
CA ASP A 215 -19.29 2.97 1.62
C ASP A 215 -19.10 1.52 1.15
N LEU A 216 -20.16 0.94 0.62
CA LEU A 216 -20.20 -0.41 0.09
C LEU A 216 -20.36 -0.34 -1.43
N ARG A 217 -19.28 -0.60 -2.16
CA ARG A 217 -19.24 -0.55 -3.63
C ARG A 217 -19.27 -1.94 -4.23
N VAL A 218 -20.38 -2.28 -4.88
CA VAL A 218 -20.59 -3.62 -5.48
C VAL A 218 -19.51 -3.98 -6.50
N GLU A 219 -19.08 -3.03 -7.31
CA GLU A 219 -18.05 -3.24 -8.33
C GLU A 219 -16.69 -3.60 -7.73
N SER A 220 -16.27 -2.90 -6.66
CA SER A 220 -15.02 -3.19 -5.96
C SER A 220 -15.09 -4.56 -5.30
N GLN A 221 -16.14 -4.81 -4.54
CA GLN A 221 -16.32 -6.06 -3.78
C GLN A 221 -16.46 -7.27 -4.69
N ALA A 222 -17.13 -7.15 -5.82
CA ALA A 222 -17.21 -8.22 -6.81
C ALA A 222 -15.83 -8.54 -7.40
N GLY A 223 -15.01 -7.52 -7.66
CA GLY A 223 -13.64 -7.67 -8.11
C GLY A 223 -12.73 -8.33 -7.05
N GLU A 224 -12.87 -7.93 -5.80
CA GLU A 224 -12.13 -8.50 -4.67
C GLU A 224 -12.48 -9.99 -4.48
N ALA A 225 -13.76 -10.32 -4.39
CA ALA A 225 -14.21 -11.71 -4.26
C ALA A 225 -13.75 -12.58 -5.43
N TYR A 226 -13.79 -12.05 -6.66
CA TYR A 226 -13.29 -12.77 -7.84
C TYR A 226 -11.78 -13.01 -7.76
N ASN A 227 -10.99 -11.99 -7.38
CA ASN A 227 -9.54 -12.12 -7.29
C ASN A 227 -9.12 -13.06 -6.16
N LEU A 228 -9.81 -13.06 -5.02
CA LEU A 228 -9.57 -13.99 -3.92
C LEU A 228 -9.85 -15.44 -4.36
N ALA A 229 -10.98 -15.68 -5.01
CA ALA A 229 -11.31 -17.00 -5.55
C ALA A 229 -10.28 -17.48 -6.59
N LEU A 230 -9.84 -16.57 -7.47
CA LEU A 230 -8.80 -16.88 -8.46
C LEU A 230 -7.45 -17.17 -7.82
N ALA A 231 -7.08 -16.43 -6.78
CA ALA A 231 -5.85 -16.67 -6.03
C ALA A 231 -5.90 -18.03 -5.33
N PHE A 232 -7.03 -18.40 -4.74
CA PHE A 232 -7.22 -19.72 -4.15
C PHE A 232 -7.08 -20.83 -5.20
N GLU A 233 -7.74 -20.71 -6.34
CA GLU A 233 -7.65 -21.71 -7.42
C GLU A 233 -6.22 -21.84 -7.97
N ALA A 234 -5.50 -20.72 -8.16
CA ALA A 234 -4.19 -20.71 -8.77
C ALA A 234 -3.06 -21.16 -7.83
N PHE A 235 -3.15 -20.82 -6.55
CA PHE A 235 -2.07 -21.03 -5.58
C PHE A 235 -2.43 -22.01 -4.47
N HIS A 236 -3.67 -22.47 -4.41
CA HIS A 236 -4.18 -23.37 -3.36
C HIS A 236 -3.82 -22.86 -1.95
N VAL A 237 -4.03 -21.58 -1.74
CA VAL A 237 -3.74 -20.91 -0.46
C VAL A 237 -4.63 -21.54 0.60
N ASP A 238 -4.00 -22.16 1.59
CA ASP A 238 -4.65 -22.71 2.77
C ASP A 238 -4.29 -21.82 3.95
N TYR A 239 -5.22 -20.94 4.32
CA TYR A 239 -5.00 -19.94 5.34
C TYR A 239 -6.24 -19.79 6.23
N ASP A 240 -6.08 -20.11 7.49
CA ASP A 240 -7.11 -20.05 8.52
C ASP A 240 -6.56 -19.28 9.72
N ALA A 241 -6.88 -18.03 9.81
CA ALA A 241 -6.46 -17.14 10.88
C ALA A 241 -7.60 -16.35 11.53
N THR A 242 -8.81 -16.43 10.96
CA THR A 242 -9.94 -15.61 11.36
C THR A 242 -11.21 -16.46 11.46
N THR A 243 -11.91 -16.41 12.58
CA THR A 243 -13.25 -16.97 12.69
C THR A 243 -14.26 -16.00 12.13
N ILE A 244 -15.11 -16.45 11.20
CA ILE A 244 -16.19 -15.64 10.60
C ILE A 244 -17.52 -16.34 10.83
N ASP A 245 -18.34 -15.82 11.76
CA ASP A 245 -19.67 -16.29 12.08
C ASP A 245 -20.73 -15.33 11.54
N GLN A 246 -21.21 -15.63 10.33
CA GLN A 246 -22.23 -14.81 9.66
C GLN A 246 -23.59 -14.85 10.36
N GLU A 247 -23.92 -15.94 11.03
CA GLU A 247 -25.19 -16.08 11.74
C GLU A 247 -25.28 -15.15 12.95
N HIS A 248 -24.20 -15.10 13.74
CA HIS A 248 -24.12 -14.24 14.91
C HIS A 248 -23.50 -12.87 14.64
N LYS A 249 -23.08 -12.61 13.39
CA LYS A 249 -22.44 -11.36 12.94
C LYS A 249 -21.16 -11.03 13.74
N ILE A 250 -20.31 -12.02 13.93
CA ILE A 250 -19.08 -11.91 14.70
C ILE A 250 -17.90 -12.34 13.83
N THR A 251 -16.84 -11.55 13.88
CA THR A 251 -15.53 -11.87 13.30
C THR A 251 -14.46 -11.73 14.38
N GLU A 252 -13.68 -12.78 14.59
CA GLU A 252 -12.57 -12.80 15.56
C GLU A 252 -11.25 -13.02 14.81
N ILE A 253 -10.41 -11.99 14.76
CA ILE A 253 -9.09 -12.03 14.14
C ILE A 253 -8.12 -12.79 15.04
N HIS A 254 -7.18 -13.54 14.45
CA HIS A 254 -6.24 -14.41 15.13
C HIS A 254 -6.90 -15.56 15.93
N GLN A 255 -8.05 -16.01 15.46
CA GLN A 255 -8.76 -17.14 16.03
C GLN A 255 -9.19 -18.10 14.90
N PRO A 256 -8.37 -19.09 14.54
CA PRO A 256 -8.71 -20.07 13.52
C PRO A 256 -9.95 -20.88 13.86
N ASP A 257 -10.76 -21.21 12.85
CA ASP A 257 -12.00 -22.03 13.04
C ASP A 257 -12.01 -23.34 12.25
N GLY A 258 -10.92 -23.66 11.57
CA GLY A 258 -10.77 -24.86 10.76
C GLY A 258 -11.30 -24.71 9.34
N LYS A 259 -11.65 -23.49 8.92
CA LYS A 259 -12.05 -23.16 7.55
C LYS A 259 -11.05 -22.20 6.95
N ASN A 260 -10.92 -22.26 5.65
CA ASN A 260 -10.06 -21.31 4.92
C ASN A 260 -10.74 -19.94 4.84
N ASP A 261 -9.97 -18.88 5.14
CA ASP A 261 -10.44 -17.49 5.16
C ASP A 261 -10.72 -16.90 3.75
#